data_23125e8f1738c181b70b26e3850ef131
#
_entry.id   23125e8f1738c181b70b26e3850ef131
#
_cell.length_a   1.000
_cell.length_b   1.000
_cell.length_c   1.000
_cell.angle_alpha   90.00
_cell.angle_beta   90.00
_cell.angle_gamma   90.00
#
_symmetry.space_group_name_H-M   'P 1'
#
loop_
_entity.id
_entity.type
_entity.pdbx_description
1 polymer ?
#
loop_
_entity_poly.entity_id
_entity_poly.type
_entity_poly.pdbx_seq_one_letter_code
_entity_poly.pdbx_strand_id
1 'polypeptide(L)'
;MDIGVVIKKYRKEAGMTQEEMANRLGVTTPAVNKWENGNSKPDIELLAPIARLLDISLDTLLSFHKYLSDTEIEEIIRKMDRIF
;
A
#
# COMPACT_ATOMS: atom_id res chain seq x y z
N MET A 1 -9.33 0.89 2.72
CA MET A 1 -8.87 1.16 1.35
C MET A 1 -7.89 0.07 0.93
N ASP A 2 -8.02 -0.38 -0.28
CA ASP A 2 -7.23 -1.49 -0.79
C ASP A 2 -5.80 -1.06 -1.14
N ILE A 3 -4.83 -1.92 -0.85
CA ILE A 3 -3.43 -1.70 -1.22
C ILE A 3 -3.29 -1.47 -2.73
N GLY A 4 -4.11 -2.12 -3.56
CA GLY A 4 -4.09 -1.94 -5.01
C GLY A 4 -4.39 -0.51 -5.45
N VAL A 5 -5.29 0.17 -4.77
CA VAL A 5 -5.61 1.57 -5.05
C VAL A 5 -4.40 2.46 -4.77
N VAL A 6 -3.69 2.21 -3.68
CA VAL A 6 -2.48 2.95 -3.31
C VAL A 6 -1.37 2.71 -4.33
N ILE A 7 -1.14 1.45 -4.70
CA ILE A 7 -0.15 1.09 -5.71
C ILE A 7 -0.41 1.84 -7.01
N LYS A 8 -1.64 1.79 -7.50
CA LYS A 8 -2.01 2.45 -8.75
C LYS A 8 -1.77 3.96 -8.69
N LYS A 9 -2.20 4.59 -7.59
CA LYS A 9 -2.03 6.03 -7.40
C LYS A 9 -0.57 6.44 -7.48
N TYR A 10 0.27 5.83 -6.67
CA TYR A 10 1.68 6.22 -6.59
C TYR A 10 2.48 5.78 -7.81
N ARG A 11 2.10 4.66 -8.44
CA ARG A 11 2.69 4.26 -9.72
C ARG A 11 2.47 5.35 -10.79
N LYS A 12 1.24 5.83 -10.90
CA LYS A 12 0.91 6.89 -11.86
C LYS A 12 1.61 8.20 -11.54
N GLU A 13 1.68 8.57 -10.27
CA GLU A 13 2.41 9.76 -9.84
C GLU A 13 3.90 9.67 -10.15
N ALA A 14 4.46 8.47 -10.10
CA ALA A 14 5.85 8.22 -10.46
C ALA A 14 6.09 8.15 -11.97
N GLY A 15 5.03 8.24 -12.77
CA GLY A 15 5.13 8.17 -14.23
C GLY A 15 5.46 6.81 -14.78
N MET A 16 5.20 5.73 -14.02
CA MET A 16 5.49 4.37 -14.45
C MET A 16 4.26 3.69 -15.04
N THR A 17 4.48 2.88 -16.07
CA THR A 17 3.47 1.93 -16.54
C THR A 17 3.46 0.70 -15.65
N GLN A 18 2.40 -0.12 -15.75
CA GLN A 18 2.35 -1.40 -15.05
C GLN A 18 3.51 -2.30 -15.47
N GLU A 19 3.85 -2.29 -16.75
CA GLU A 19 4.96 -3.07 -17.29
C GLU A 19 6.30 -2.65 -16.68
N GLU A 20 6.55 -1.34 -16.61
CA GLU A 20 7.78 -0.83 -16.02
C GLU A 20 7.89 -1.22 -14.55
N MET A 21 6.80 -1.08 -13.81
CA MET A 21 6.76 -1.48 -12.41
C MET A 21 7.03 -2.97 -12.25
N ALA A 22 6.37 -3.79 -13.07
CA ALA A 22 6.56 -5.24 -13.06
C ALA A 22 8.02 -5.62 -13.31
N ASN A 23 8.64 -5.01 -14.32
CA ASN A 23 10.04 -5.26 -14.66
C ASN A 23 10.97 -4.90 -13.49
N ARG A 24 10.74 -3.79 -12.84
CA ARG A 24 11.57 -3.35 -11.72
C ARG A 24 11.43 -4.22 -10.48
N LEU A 25 10.25 -4.82 -10.29
CA LEU A 25 9.98 -5.70 -9.15
C LEU A 25 10.32 -7.16 -9.45
N GLY A 26 10.58 -7.52 -10.70
CA GLY A 26 10.81 -8.91 -11.09
C GLY A 26 9.54 -9.75 -11.08
N VAL A 27 8.39 -9.12 -11.31
CA VAL A 27 7.09 -9.81 -11.40
C VAL A 27 6.50 -9.62 -12.80
N THR A 28 5.36 -10.23 -13.06
CA THR A 28 4.69 -10.11 -14.35
C THR A 28 3.76 -8.90 -14.37
N THR A 29 3.52 -8.34 -15.55
CA THR A 29 2.56 -7.26 -15.73
C THR A 29 1.16 -7.65 -15.25
N PRO A 30 0.64 -8.86 -15.58
CA PRO A 30 -0.65 -9.30 -15.04
C PRO A 30 -0.70 -9.32 -13.52
N ALA A 31 0.40 -9.62 -12.83
CA ALA A 31 0.42 -9.57 -11.37
C ALA A 31 0.14 -8.15 -10.86
N VAL A 32 0.83 -7.15 -11.41
CA VAL A 32 0.60 -5.74 -11.04
C VAL A 32 -0.85 -5.35 -11.32
N ASN A 33 -1.37 -5.74 -12.46
CA ASN A 33 -2.75 -5.46 -12.84
C ASN A 33 -3.75 -6.05 -11.84
N LYS A 34 -3.53 -7.30 -11.42
CA LYS A 34 -4.39 -7.96 -10.43
C LYS A 34 -4.34 -7.26 -9.07
N TRP A 35 -3.16 -6.80 -8.65
CA TRP A 35 -3.04 -6.03 -7.40
C TRP A 35 -3.88 -4.75 -7.48
N GLU A 36 -3.76 -4.01 -8.58
CA GLU A 36 -4.44 -2.73 -8.75
C GLU A 36 -5.96 -2.88 -8.88
N ASN A 37 -6.43 -4.02 -9.36
CA ASN A 37 -7.86 -4.33 -9.47
C ASN A 37 -8.44 -4.98 -8.21
N GLY A 38 -7.61 -5.29 -7.21
CA GLY A 38 -8.06 -5.94 -6.00
C GLY A 38 -8.31 -7.44 -6.14
N ASN A 39 -7.87 -8.05 -7.26
CA ASN A 39 -8.07 -9.48 -7.50
C ASN A 39 -7.02 -10.35 -6.80
N SER A 40 -5.89 -9.78 -6.44
CA SER A 40 -4.87 -10.43 -5.64
C SER A 40 -4.08 -9.40 -4.88
N LYS A 41 -3.27 -9.85 -3.93
CA LYS A 41 -2.40 -8.97 -3.14
C LYS A 41 -0.95 -9.37 -3.37
N PRO A 42 -0.02 -8.40 -3.29
CA PRO A 42 1.40 -8.74 -3.36
C PRO A 42 1.79 -9.64 -2.19
N ASP A 43 2.74 -10.53 -2.42
CA ASP A 43 3.34 -11.30 -1.34
C ASP A 43 4.03 -10.37 -0.36
N ILE A 44 4.07 -10.79 0.90
CA ILE A 44 4.65 -9.98 1.97
C ILE A 44 6.08 -9.56 1.66
N GLU A 45 6.84 -10.41 0.97
CA GLU A 45 8.23 -10.12 0.58
C GLU A 45 8.35 -8.99 -0.42
N LEU A 46 7.28 -8.66 -1.13
CA LEU A 46 7.27 -7.59 -2.12
C LEU A 46 6.90 -6.23 -1.54
N LEU A 47 6.38 -6.18 -0.32
CA LEU A 47 5.89 -4.93 0.27
C LEU A 47 6.99 -3.88 0.40
N ALA A 48 8.15 -4.25 0.93
CA ALA A 48 9.26 -3.32 1.07
C ALA A 48 9.82 -2.87 -0.30
N PRO A 49 10.06 -3.78 -1.28
CA PRO A 49 10.44 -3.37 -2.62
C PRO A 49 9.44 -2.43 -3.29
N ILE A 50 8.14 -2.68 -3.15
CA ILE A 50 7.11 -1.80 -3.70
C ILE A 50 7.19 -0.42 -3.07
N ALA A 51 7.27 -0.35 -1.75
CA ALA A 51 7.35 0.91 -1.03
C ALA A 51 8.58 1.72 -1.46
N ARG A 52 9.74 1.08 -1.59
CA ARG A 52 10.96 1.72 -2.06
C ARG A 52 10.83 2.23 -3.49
N LEU A 53 10.28 1.40 -4.36
CA LEU A 53 10.12 1.77 -5.77
C LEU A 53 9.19 2.97 -5.92
N LEU A 54 8.13 3.03 -5.14
CA LEU A 54 7.16 4.11 -5.19
C LEU A 54 7.55 5.30 -4.31
N ASP A 55 8.65 5.19 -3.57
CA ASP A 55 9.14 6.21 -2.64
C ASP A 55 8.10 6.62 -1.60
N ILE A 56 7.47 5.62 -1.01
CA ILE A 56 6.48 5.80 0.05
C ILE A 56 6.84 4.91 1.24
N SER A 57 6.29 5.26 2.41
CA SER A 57 6.44 4.42 3.60
C SER A 57 5.54 3.18 3.51
N LEU A 58 5.85 2.16 4.31
CA LEU A 58 4.97 1.00 4.43
C LEU A 58 3.60 1.39 5.00
N ASP A 59 3.56 2.34 5.91
CA ASP A 59 2.30 2.85 6.45
C ASP A 59 1.43 3.45 5.35
N THR A 60 2.03 4.21 4.44
CA THR A 60 1.32 4.76 3.29
C THR A 60 0.87 3.65 2.35
N LEU A 61 1.75 2.70 2.04
CA LEU A 61 1.44 1.59 1.13
C LEU A 61 0.26 0.77 1.66
N LEU A 62 0.27 0.46 2.95
CA LEU A 62 -0.78 -0.32 3.58
C LEU A 62 -1.99 0.52 3.95
N SER A 63 -1.92 1.84 3.77
CA SER A 63 -2.98 2.80 4.11
C SER A 63 -3.47 2.68 5.54
N PHE A 64 -2.58 2.24 6.44
CA PHE A 64 -2.95 1.86 7.79
C PHE A 64 -3.71 2.98 8.51
N HIS A 65 -3.18 4.20 8.45
CA HIS A 65 -3.79 5.34 9.12
C HIS A 65 -5.04 5.88 8.41
N LYS A 66 -5.29 5.49 7.15
CA LYS A 66 -6.47 5.95 6.40
C LYS A 66 -7.72 5.16 6.72
N TYR A 67 -7.59 4.03 7.38
CA TYR A 67 -8.74 3.23 7.82
C TYR A 67 -9.32 3.70 9.14
N LEU A 68 -8.63 4.61 9.81
CA LEU A 68 -9.05 5.11 11.12
C LEU A 68 -9.44 6.59 10.98
N SER A 69 -10.65 6.92 11.43
CA SER A 69 -11.06 8.32 11.59
C SER A 69 -10.36 8.92 12.81
N ASP A 70 -10.34 10.23 12.90
CA ASP A 70 -9.80 10.92 14.07
C ASP A 70 -10.46 10.44 15.36
N THR A 71 -11.78 10.23 15.32
CA THR A 71 -12.53 9.72 16.47
C THR A 71 -12.05 8.32 16.86
N GLU A 72 -11.85 7.44 15.87
CA GLU A 72 -11.36 6.08 16.13
C GLU A 72 -9.96 6.09 16.72
N ILE A 73 -9.10 6.97 16.21
CA ILE A 73 -7.74 7.13 16.73
C ILE A 73 -7.80 7.61 18.19
N GLU A 74 -8.62 8.60 18.49
CA GLU A 74 -8.80 9.10 19.85
C GLU A 74 -9.30 8.02 20.80
N GLU A 75 -10.23 7.18 20.36
CA GLU A 75 -10.71 6.06 21.16
C GLU A 75 -9.63 5.05 21.47
N ILE A 76 -8.79 4.73 20.49
CA ILE A 76 -7.66 3.82 20.69
C ILE A 76 -6.70 4.38 21.72
N ILE A 77 -6.35 5.65 21.58
CA ILE A 77 -5.44 6.33 22.50
C ILE A 77 -6.02 6.33 23.93
N ARG A 78 -7.31 6.62 24.05
CA ARG A 78 -8.00 6.63 25.34
C ARG A 78 -7.98 5.26 26.01
N LYS A 79 -8.19 4.19 25.23
CA LYS A 79 -8.11 2.82 25.75
C LYS A 79 -6.71 2.45 26.19
N MET A 80 -5.70 2.92 25.46
CA MET A 80 -4.30 2.72 25.86
C MET A 80 -3.99 3.41 27.18
N ASP A 81 -4.48 4.63 27.37
CA ASP A 81 -4.28 5.37 28.63
C ASP A 81 -4.89 4.64 29.83
N ARG A 82 -5.98 3.90 29.62
CA ARG A 82 -6.60 3.12 30.69
C ARG A 82 -5.81 1.88 31.05
N ILE A 83 -5.05 1.35 30.10
CA ILE A 83 -4.23 0.16 30.34
C ILE A 83 -2.94 0.50 31.05
N PHE A 84 -2.44 1.67 30.80
CA PHE A 84 -1.20 2.20 31.37
C PHE A 84 -1.47 3.23 32.46
#